data_3c359f5d06af1514f86760fc405c2202
#
_entry.id   3c359f5d06af1514f86760fc405c2202
#
_cell.length_a   1.000
_cell.length_b   1.000
_cell.length_c   1.000
_cell.angle_alpha   90.00
_cell.angle_beta   90.00
_cell.angle_gamma   90.00
#
_symmetry.space_group_name_H-M   'P 1'
#
loop_
_entity.id
_entity.type
_entity.pdbx_description
1 polymer ?
#
loop_
_entity_poly.entity_id
_entity_poly.type
_entity_poly.pdbx_seq_one_letter_code
_entity_poly.pdbx_strand_id
1 'polypeptide(L)'
;RRIKGDLPDDFENSFKTFLSECDKNNTPMATRKCSKACLDFFVKELPELIGGSADLTPSNNTFSSSSSTFSNENPSGNHINYGVREFGMSAIMNGMVLHGGIKPYGATFLVFTDYARNAVRLSALMGIPSIFVYTHDSVALGEDGPTHQPVEHMVTLRSTPNLNSWRPADLVETAVAWNEAVQSKETPTCLIFSRQGTSAISRTEDQLSLINKGGYLIDESDSSDITLIASGSEVQLIIDLSLIHISEPTRRLV
;
A
#
# COMPACT_ATOMS: atom_id res chain seq x y z
N ARG A 1 -21.57 15.24 -0.36
CA ARG A 1 -20.17 14.98 -0.38
C ARG A 1 -19.88 13.44 -0.36
N ARG A 2 -20.14 12.72 0.73
CA ARG A 2 -19.79 11.29 0.89
C ARG A 2 -20.36 10.39 -0.19
N ILE A 3 -21.66 10.49 -0.51
CA ILE A 3 -22.31 9.64 -1.54
C ILE A 3 -21.63 9.77 -2.91
N LYS A 4 -21.08 10.95 -3.23
CA LYS A 4 -20.34 11.20 -4.46
C LYS A 4 -18.85 10.78 -4.38
N GLY A 5 -18.40 10.29 -3.22
CA GLY A 5 -17.01 9.94 -2.97
C GLY A 5 -16.04 11.13 -2.84
N ASP A 6 -16.57 12.35 -2.71
CA ASP A 6 -15.73 13.54 -2.55
C ASP A 6 -15.11 13.60 -1.16
N LEU A 7 -13.85 14.03 -1.08
CA LEU A 7 -13.10 14.21 0.17
C LEU A 7 -13.52 15.52 0.87
N PRO A 8 -13.21 15.71 2.17
CA PRO A 8 -13.38 16.99 2.86
C PRO A 8 -12.61 18.12 2.17
N ASP A 9 -13.12 19.37 2.26
CA ASP A 9 -12.52 20.53 1.58
C ASP A 9 -11.10 20.85 2.09
N ASP A 10 -10.81 20.56 3.36
CA ASP A 10 -9.51 20.76 4.00
C ASP A 10 -8.59 19.52 3.95
N PHE A 11 -9.05 18.42 3.36
CA PHE A 11 -8.32 17.15 3.34
C PHE A 11 -6.91 17.28 2.73
N GLU A 12 -6.77 18.03 1.65
CA GLU A 12 -5.47 18.22 0.98
C GLU A 12 -4.44 18.90 1.91
N ASN A 13 -4.87 19.88 2.70
CA ASN A 13 -3.99 20.56 3.66
C ASN A 13 -3.65 19.65 4.86
N SER A 14 -4.65 18.91 5.37
CA SER A 14 -4.42 17.90 6.42
C SER A 14 -3.41 16.85 5.94
N PHE A 15 -3.55 16.37 4.70
CA PHE A 15 -2.62 15.39 4.13
C PHE A 15 -1.21 15.96 3.94
N LYS A 16 -1.06 17.19 3.45
CA LYS A 16 0.27 17.85 3.31
C LYS A 16 0.98 17.95 4.66
N THR A 17 0.25 18.29 5.72
CA THR A 17 0.80 18.33 7.08
C THR A 17 1.23 16.94 7.52
N PHE A 18 0.39 15.94 7.35
CA PHE A 18 0.70 14.54 7.67
C PHE A 18 1.92 14.02 6.89
N LEU A 19 2.01 14.31 5.59
CA LEU A 19 3.15 13.91 4.76
C LEU A 19 4.46 14.52 5.24
N SER A 20 4.44 15.80 5.64
CA SER A 20 5.61 16.48 6.24
C SER A 20 6.00 15.84 7.58
N GLU A 21 5.05 15.38 8.38
CA GLU A 21 5.32 14.64 9.61
C GLU A 21 5.91 13.25 9.31
N CYS A 22 5.39 12.56 8.30
CA CYS A 22 5.94 11.28 7.83
C CYS A 22 7.40 11.42 7.40
N ASP A 23 7.73 12.47 6.65
CA ASP A 23 9.10 12.71 6.18
C ASP A 23 10.06 12.98 7.34
N LYS A 24 9.68 13.85 8.29
CA LYS A 24 10.46 14.14 9.49
C LYS A 24 10.68 12.94 10.41
N ASN A 25 9.70 12.03 10.48
CA ASN A 25 9.72 10.85 11.34
C ASN A 25 10.03 9.57 10.56
N ASN A 26 10.50 9.67 9.33
CA ASN A 26 10.82 8.51 8.49
C ASN A 26 11.96 7.71 9.10
N THR A 27 11.64 6.55 9.64
CA THR A 27 12.57 5.65 10.31
C THR A 27 12.45 4.24 9.75
N PRO A 28 13.51 3.42 9.79
CA PRO A 28 13.45 2.05 9.30
C PRO A 28 12.35 1.25 9.99
N MET A 29 11.40 0.75 9.22
CA MET A 29 10.32 -0.12 9.71
C MET A 29 9.68 -0.93 8.57
N ALA A 30 8.94 -1.99 8.91
CA ALA A 30 8.17 -2.73 7.91
C ALA A 30 7.05 -1.86 7.32
N THR A 31 6.86 -1.86 5.98
CA THR A 31 5.86 -0.99 5.35
C THR A 31 4.42 -1.32 5.75
N ARG A 32 4.12 -2.55 6.22
CA ARG A 32 2.83 -2.84 6.88
C ARG A 32 2.59 -2.04 8.17
N LYS A 33 3.67 -1.67 8.90
CA LYS A 33 3.58 -0.78 10.07
C LYS A 33 3.46 0.67 9.64
N CYS A 34 4.13 1.06 8.55
CA CYS A 34 3.91 2.36 7.90
C CYS A 34 2.43 2.51 7.50
N SER A 35 1.84 1.47 6.90
CA SER A 35 0.41 1.43 6.55
C SER A 35 -0.50 1.60 7.77
N LYS A 36 -0.15 1.02 8.93
CA LYS A 36 -0.90 1.26 10.16
C LYS A 36 -0.86 2.74 10.58
N ALA A 37 0.31 3.37 10.55
CA ALA A 37 0.43 4.79 10.85
C ALA A 37 -0.40 5.66 9.90
N CYS A 38 -0.44 5.30 8.61
CA CYS A 38 -1.32 5.94 7.63
C CYS A 38 -2.80 5.72 7.96
N LEU A 39 -3.21 4.50 8.31
CA LEU A 39 -4.59 4.21 8.72
C LEU A 39 -5.00 4.99 9.97
N ASP A 40 -4.09 5.21 10.93
CA ASP A 40 -4.37 6.03 12.11
C ASP A 40 -4.72 7.49 11.73
N PHE A 41 -4.14 8.01 10.65
CA PHE A 41 -4.50 9.31 10.07
C PHE A 41 -5.79 9.23 9.24
N PHE A 42 -5.84 8.37 8.22
CA PHE A 42 -6.93 8.36 7.25
C PHE A 42 -8.29 7.98 7.86
N VAL A 43 -8.34 7.03 8.80
CA VAL A 43 -9.58 6.63 9.49
C VAL A 43 -10.14 7.77 10.34
N LYS A 44 -9.27 8.62 10.90
CA LYS A 44 -9.68 9.81 11.66
C LYS A 44 -10.23 10.90 10.75
N GLU A 45 -9.57 11.16 9.63
CA GLU A 45 -9.96 12.22 8.67
C GLU A 45 -11.18 11.82 7.82
N LEU A 46 -11.36 10.53 7.55
CA LEU A 46 -12.37 9.99 6.66
C LEU A 46 -13.27 8.96 7.39
N PRO A 47 -14.33 9.40 8.07
CA PRO A 47 -15.25 8.48 8.74
C PRO A 47 -15.93 7.48 7.80
N GLU A 48 -15.95 7.75 6.50
CA GLU A 48 -16.40 6.84 5.44
C GLU A 48 -15.38 5.74 5.06
N LEU A 49 -14.15 5.80 5.58
CA LEU A 49 -13.14 4.76 5.38
C LEU A 49 -13.41 3.60 6.35
N ILE A 50 -13.93 2.52 5.82
CA ILE A 50 -14.36 1.33 6.58
C ILE A 50 -13.67 0.11 6.02
N GLY A 51 -13.11 -0.74 6.87
CA GLY A 51 -12.45 -1.93 6.36
C GLY A 51 -12.01 -2.91 7.43
N GLY A 52 -11.09 -3.80 7.08
CA GLY A 52 -10.59 -4.83 7.99
C GLY A 52 -9.74 -5.86 7.26
N SER A 53 -9.71 -7.07 7.78
CA SER A 53 -8.90 -8.16 7.22
C SER A 53 -9.67 -9.48 7.14
N ALA A 54 -9.22 -10.36 6.24
CA ALA A 54 -9.64 -11.74 6.16
C ALA A 54 -8.95 -12.57 7.26
N ASP A 55 -9.36 -12.33 8.51
CA ASP A 55 -8.85 -12.97 9.75
C ASP A 55 -7.35 -12.76 10.05
N LEU A 56 -6.75 -11.73 9.48
CA LEU A 56 -5.32 -11.42 9.60
C LEU A 56 -5.05 -10.02 10.17
N THR A 57 -6.01 -9.43 10.87
CA THR A 57 -5.93 -8.05 11.41
C THR A 57 -4.62 -7.74 12.15
N PRO A 58 -4.13 -8.57 13.09
CA PRO A 58 -2.86 -8.30 13.77
C PRO A 58 -1.64 -8.37 12.84
N SER A 59 -1.65 -9.31 11.89
CA SER A 59 -0.54 -9.52 10.95
C SER A 59 -0.49 -8.44 9.88
N ASN A 60 -1.66 -8.02 9.37
CA ASN A 60 -1.78 -6.96 8.37
C ASN A 60 -1.71 -5.54 8.96
N ASN A 61 -1.77 -5.40 10.29
CA ASN A 61 -1.80 -4.11 11.00
C ASN A 61 -2.95 -3.19 10.53
N THR A 62 -4.15 -3.73 10.37
CA THR A 62 -5.31 -2.98 9.82
C THR A 62 -6.29 -2.46 10.87
N PHE A 63 -5.98 -2.57 12.15
CA PHE A 63 -6.76 -1.97 13.23
C PHE A 63 -6.12 -0.64 13.64
N SER A 64 -6.75 0.46 13.24
CA SER A 64 -6.33 1.83 13.59
C SER A 64 -6.62 2.14 15.07
N SER A 65 -5.88 3.07 15.65
CA SER A 65 -6.15 3.59 17.00
C SER A 65 -7.55 4.20 17.17
N SER A 66 -8.16 4.65 16.05
CA SER A 66 -9.53 5.20 15.99
C SER A 66 -10.56 4.17 15.52
N SER A 67 -10.16 2.90 15.37
CA SER A 67 -11.07 1.84 14.93
C SER A 67 -11.86 1.24 16.08
N SER A 68 -13.10 0.85 15.78
CA SER A 68 -13.92 -0.01 16.62
C SER A 68 -14.60 -1.07 15.76
N THR A 69 -14.77 -2.26 16.33
CA THR A 69 -15.36 -3.37 15.58
C THR A 69 -16.82 -3.10 15.24
N PHE A 70 -17.16 -3.27 13.97
CA PHE A 70 -18.54 -3.25 13.49
C PHE A 70 -19.24 -4.55 13.93
N SER A 71 -20.33 -4.43 14.67
CA SER A 71 -21.15 -5.56 15.15
C SER A 71 -22.59 -5.14 15.38
N ASN A 72 -23.44 -6.08 15.74
CA ASN A 72 -24.82 -5.77 16.13
C ASN A 72 -24.90 -4.84 17.35
N GLU A 73 -23.95 -4.98 18.27
CA GLU A 73 -23.85 -4.14 19.48
C GLU A 73 -23.20 -2.78 19.18
N ASN A 74 -22.42 -2.70 18.10
CA ASN A 74 -21.73 -1.48 17.67
C ASN A 74 -21.90 -1.25 16.16
N PRO A 75 -23.09 -0.84 15.69
CA PRO A 75 -23.34 -0.60 14.26
C PRO A 75 -22.65 0.65 13.71
N SER A 76 -22.02 1.47 14.56
CA SER A 76 -21.19 2.61 14.17
C SER A 76 -19.70 2.25 14.04
N GLY A 77 -19.33 1.01 14.29
CA GLY A 77 -17.96 0.51 14.10
C GLY A 77 -17.49 0.64 12.65
N ASN A 78 -16.20 0.84 12.47
CA ASN A 78 -15.56 1.03 11.17
C ASN A 78 -14.56 -0.07 10.82
N HIS A 79 -14.41 -1.09 11.67
CA HIS A 79 -13.57 -2.24 11.43
C HIS A 79 -14.41 -3.52 11.30
N ILE A 80 -14.27 -4.21 10.14
CA ILE A 80 -15.02 -5.41 9.79
C ILE A 80 -14.11 -6.64 9.92
N ASN A 81 -14.56 -7.62 10.71
CA ASN A 81 -13.94 -8.94 10.79
C ASN A 81 -14.54 -9.83 9.69
N TYR A 82 -13.89 -9.90 8.53
CA TYR A 82 -14.39 -10.67 7.38
C TYR A 82 -14.27 -12.19 7.55
N GLY A 83 -13.45 -12.67 8.50
CA GLY A 83 -13.09 -14.08 8.62
C GLY A 83 -12.19 -14.53 7.46
N VAL A 84 -11.87 -15.80 7.39
CA VAL A 84 -11.05 -16.40 6.30
C VAL A 84 -11.89 -16.49 5.02
N ARG A 85 -12.07 -15.34 4.35
CA ARG A 85 -12.98 -15.19 3.19
C ARG A 85 -12.48 -14.10 2.24
N GLU A 86 -11.33 -14.28 1.63
CA GLU A 86 -10.68 -13.28 0.77
C GLU A 86 -11.55 -12.86 -0.43
N PHE A 87 -12.18 -13.85 -1.08
CA PHE A 87 -13.15 -13.57 -2.14
C PHE A 87 -14.38 -12.83 -1.61
N GLY A 88 -14.98 -13.32 -0.52
CA GLY A 88 -16.16 -12.71 0.09
C GLY A 88 -15.89 -11.28 0.55
N MET A 89 -14.74 -11.03 1.22
CA MET A 89 -14.27 -9.69 1.59
C MET A 89 -14.20 -8.76 0.38
N SER A 90 -13.50 -9.18 -0.66
CA SER A 90 -13.29 -8.37 -1.86
C SER A 90 -14.61 -8.08 -2.60
N ALA A 91 -15.50 -9.07 -2.67
CA ALA A 91 -16.83 -8.91 -3.29
C ALA A 91 -17.75 -7.99 -2.47
N ILE A 92 -17.72 -8.10 -1.14
CA ILE A 92 -18.45 -7.19 -0.23
C ILE A 92 -17.95 -5.75 -0.43
N MET A 93 -16.64 -5.53 -0.50
CA MET A 93 -16.06 -4.22 -0.76
C MET A 93 -16.56 -3.63 -2.08
N ASN A 94 -16.60 -4.42 -3.15
CA ASN A 94 -17.15 -3.98 -4.43
C ASN A 94 -18.63 -3.54 -4.29
N GLY A 95 -19.42 -4.29 -3.54
CA GLY A 95 -20.81 -3.92 -3.24
C GLY A 95 -20.93 -2.64 -2.42
N MET A 96 -20.03 -2.41 -1.44
CA MET A 96 -20.00 -1.20 -0.63
C MET A 96 -19.66 0.04 -1.48
N VAL A 97 -18.71 -0.06 -2.40
CA VAL A 97 -18.39 1.02 -3.34
C VAL A 97 -19.58 1.33 -4.25
N LEU A 98 -20.22 0.31 -4.81
CA LEU A 98 -21.38 0.47 -5.71
C LEU A 98 -22.60 1.08 -4.99
N HIS A 99 -22.75 0.81 -3.69
CA HIS A 99 -23.78 1.45 -2.86
C HIS A 99 -23.52 2.95 -2.71
N GLY A 100 -22.24 3.36 -2.68
CA GLY A 100 -21.83 4.75 -2.47
C GLY A 100 -21.79 5.17 -0.99
N GLY A 101 -21.06 6.25 -0.72
CA GLY A 101 -20.93 6.82 0.62
C GLY A 101 -19.89 6.15 1.53
N ILE A 102 -19.30 5.06 1.08
CA ILE A 102 -18.30 4.26 1.81
C ILE A 102 -17.06 4.11 0.92
N LYS A 103 -15.88 4.26 1.53
CA LYS A 103 -14.58 3.91 0.97
C LYS A 103 -14.08 2.65 1.66
N PRO A 104 -14.29 1.46 1.09
CA PRO A 104 -13.88 0.22 1.74
C PRO A 104 -12.40 -0.07 1.53
N TYR A 105 -11.76 -0.63 2.56
CA TYR A 105 -10.48 -1.31 2.42
C TYR A 105 -10.55 -2.74 2.99
N GLY A 106 -9.81 -3.65 2.39
CA GLY A 106 -9.76 -5.04 2.87
C GLY A 106 -8.37 -5.63 2.72
N ALA A 107 -7.93 -6.34 3.75
CA ALA A 107 -6.56 -6.82 3.83
C ALA A 107 -6.45 -8.33 3.95
N THR A 108 -5.40 -8.84 3.33
CA THR A 108 -4.92 -10.22 3.48
C THR A 108 -3.42 -10.29 3.15
N PHE A 109 -2.80 -11.46 3.17
CA PHE A 109 -1.45 -11.62 2.63
C PHE A 109 -1.46 -11.59 1.10
N LEU A 110 -0.36 -11.14 0.50
CA LEU A 110 -0.28 -11.02 -0.96
C LEU A 110 -0.53 -12.36 -1.66
N VAL A 111 -0.01 -13.46 -1.14
CA VAL A 111 -0.23 -14.81 -1.70
C VAL A 111 -1.71 -15.18 -1.76
N PHE A 112 -2.54 -14.70 -0.83
CA PHE A 112 -3.97 -15.02 -0.78
C PHE A 112 -4.81 -14.21 -1.76
N THR A 113 -4.18 -13.33 -2.56
CA THR A 113 -4.84 -12.74 -3.73
C THR A 113 -5.34 -13.81 -4.70
N ASP A 114 -4.74 -15.00 -4.71
CA ASP A 114 -5.21 -16.13 -5.51
C ASP A 114 -6.66 -16.49 -5.21
N TYR A 115 -7.06 -16.42 -3.93
CA TYR A 115 -8.47 -16.66 -3.54
C TYR A 115 -9.38 -15.48 -3.88
N ALA A 116 -8.87 -14.25 -3.90
CA ALA A 116 -9.66 -13.04 -4.15
C ALA A 116 -9.67 -12.59 -5.62
N ARG A 117 -8.85 -13.18 -6.48
CA ARG A 117 -8.53 -12.70 -7.82
C ARG A 117 -9.73 -12.31 -8.65
N ASN A 118 -10.79 -13.11 -8.66
CA ASN A 118 -11.99 -12.82 -9.45
C ASN A 118 -12.67 -11.53 -9.01
N ALA A 119 -12.82 -11.30 -7.70
CA ALA A 119 -13.46 -10.10 -7.18
C ALA A 119 -12.59 -8.84 -7.40
N VAL A 120 -11.26 -8.95 -7.27
CA VAL A 120 -10.31 -7.87 -7.57
C VAL A 120 -10.36 -7.50 -9.06
N ARG A 121 -10.34 -8.50 -9.94
CA ARG A 121 -10.47 -8.28 -11.39
C ARG A 121 -11.81 -7.64 -11.75
N LEU A 122 -12.90 -8.04 -11.10
CA LEU A 122 -14.22 -7.42 -11.30
C LEU A 122 -14.23 -5.96 -10.84
N SER A 123 -13.57 -5.61 -9.75
CA SER A 123 -13.40 -4.21 -9.32
C SER A 123 -12.76 -3.37 -10.42
N ALA A 124 -11.68 -3.86 -11.02
CA ALA A 124 -10.99 -3.21 -12.14
C ALA A 124 -11.87 -3.11 -13.39
N LEU A 125 -12.60 -4.18 -13.73
CA LEU A 125 -13.49 -4.21 -14.88
C LEU A 125 -14.69 -3.24 -14.74
N MET A 126 -15.23 -3.11 -13.53
CA MET A 126 -16.33 -2.21 -13.22
C MET A 126 -15.89 -0.75 -13.03
N GLY A 127 -14.59 -0.48 -12.97
CA GLY A 127 -14.07 0.87 -12.74
C GLY A 127 -14.47 1.41 -11.36
N ILE A 128 -14.31 0.63 -10.29
CA ILE A 128 -14.70 1.01 -8.93
C ILE A 128 -13.49 1.05 -7.97
N PRO A 129 -13.36 2.10 -7.14
CA PRO A 129 -12.17 2.38 -6.35
C PRO A 129 -12.11 1.62 -5.02
N SER A 130 -12.20 0.29 -5.05
CA SER A 130 -11.93 -0.54 -3.87
C SER A 130 -10.45 -0.51 -3.51
N ILE A 131 -10.12 -0.49 -2.20
CA ILE A 131 -8.74 -0.45 -1.71
C ILE A 131 -8.36 -1.83 -1.15
N PHE A 132 -7.43 -2.51 -1.81
CA PHE A 132 -6.92 -3.81 -1.41
C PHE A 132 -5.57 -3.65 -0.72
N VAL A 133 -5.45 -4.11 0.51
CA VAL A 133 -4.23 -4.04 1.32
C VAL A 133 -3.61 -5.44 1.40
N TYR A 134 -2.44 -5.60 0.80
CA TYR A 134 -1.72 -6.87 0.76
C TYR A 134 -0.40 -6.76 1.50
N THR A 135 -0.21 -7.60 2.51
CA THR A 135 1.05 -7.63 3.27
C THR A 135 1.82 -8.92 3.00
N HIS A 136 3.04 -9.04 3.54
CA HIS A 136 3.91 -10.20 3.31
C HIS A 136 4.24 -10.36 1.82
N ASP A 137 4.82 -9.29 1.25
CA ASP A 137 4.93 -8.99 -0.17
C ASP A 137 5.96 -9.82 -0.95
N SER A 138 6.78 -10.64 -0.28
CA SER A 138 7.89 -11.36 -0.92
C SER A 138 8.25 -12.66 -0.21
N VAL A 139 9.15 -13.42 -0.83
CA VAL A 139 9.72 -14.64 -0.24
C VAL A 139 10.51 -14.37 1.06
N ALA A 140 10.89 -13.11 1.32
CA ALA A 140 11.61 -12.69 2.52
C ALA A 140 10.75 -12.61 3.79
N LEU A 141 9.48 -13.04 3.73
CA LEU A 141 8.60 -13.07 4.91
C LEU A 141 9.05 -14.07 6.00
N GLY A 142 9.84 -15.08 5.65
CA GLY A 142 10.53 -15.94 6.61
C GLY A 142 9.82 -17.27 6.89
N GLU A 143 9.55 -17.54 8.16
CA GLU A 143 9.16 -18.85 8.70
C GLU A 143 7.79 -19.40 8.26
N ASP A 144 6.90 -18.59 7.71
CA ASP A 144 5.58 -19.05 7.26
C ASP A 144 5.67 -20.04 6.08
N GLY A 145 6.77 -20.03 5.33
CA GLY A 145 7.11 -21.01 4.30
C GLY A 145 6.41 -20.82 2.96
N PRO A 146 6.56 -21.80 2.03
CA PRO A 146 6.17 -21.65 0.62
C PRO A 146 4.68 -21.36 0.40
N THR A 147 3.80 -21.81 1.28
CA THR A 147 2.35 -21.57 1.17
C THR A 147 1.96 -20.10 1.41
N HIS A 148 2.88 -19.28 1.93
CA HIS A 148 2.68 -17.89 2.26
C HIS A 148 3.62 -16.95 1.49
N GLN A 149 4.53 -17.49 0.70
CA GLN A 149 5.56 -16.76 -0.04
C GLN A 149 5.09 -16.44 -1.47
N PRO A 150 4.72 -15.19 -1.76
CA PRO A 150 4.31 -14.80 -3.12
C PRO A 150 5.52 -14.74 -4.06
N VAL A 151 5.35 -15.19 -5.29
CA VAL A 151 6.36 -15.13 -6.36
C VAL A 151 5.80 -14.36 -7.56
N GLU A 152 4.78 -14.90 -8.25
CA GLU A 152 4.19 -14.33 -9.46
C GLU A 152 3.09 -13.27 -9.20
N HIS A 153 2.66 -13.10 -7.96
CA HIS A 153 1.50 -12.27 -7.59
C HIS A 153 1.65 -10.81 -8.01
N MET A 154 2.86 -10.23 -7.87
CA MET A 154 3.13 -8.86 -8.30
C MET A 154 2.94 -8.70 -9.81
N VAL A 155 3.44 -9.64 -10.61
CA VAL A 155 3.27 -9.62 -12.07
C VAL A 155 1.80 -9.75 -12.42
N THR A 156 1.08 -10.66 -11.75
CA THR A 156 -0.35 -10.86 -11.93
C THR A 156 -1.17 -9.59 -11.67
N LEU A 157 -0.90 -8.88 -10.57
CA LEU A 157 -1.58 -7.62 -10.25
C LEU A 157 -1.23 -6.53 -11.26
N ARG A 158 0.05 -6.35 -11.58
CA ARG A 158 0.52 -5.33 -12.55
C ARG A 158 0.01 -5.56 -13.97
N SER A 159 -0.23 -6.80 -14.36
CA SER A 159 -0.77 -7.14 -15.68
C SER A 159 -2.30 -7.03 -15.77
N THR A 160 -2.99 -6.79 -14.65
CA THR A 160 -4.45 -6.61 -14.64
C THR A 160 -4.81 -5.20 -15.14
N PRO A 161 -5.54 -5.05 -16.25
CA PRO A 161 -5.93 -3.74 -16.77
C PRO A 161 -6.78 -2.97 -15.75
N ASN A 162 -6.60 -1.65 -15.69
CA ASN A 162 -7.33 -0.74 -14.80
C ASN A 162 -7.19 -1.11 -13.30
N LEU A 163 -6.02 -1.59 -12.89
CA LEU A 163 -5.69 -1.87 -11.50
C LEU A 163 -4.39 -1.16 -11.12
N ASN A 164 -4.47 -0.23 -10.18
CA ASN A 164 -3.28 0.42 -9.63
C ASN A 164 -2.60 -0.51 -8.61
N SER A 165 -1.26 -0.61 -8.70
CA SER A 165 -0.46 -1.43 -7.78
C SER A 165 0.69 -0.61 -7.24
N TRP A 166 0.63 -0.30 -5.94
CA TRP A 166 1.66 0.42 -5.20
C TRP A 166 2.44 -0.53 -4.31
N ARG A 167 3.75 -0.47 -4.38
CA ARG A 167 4.66 -1.21 -3.49
C ARG A 167 5.69 -0.25 -2.92
N PRO A 168 5.31 0.51 -1.88
CA PRO A 168 6.15 1.56 -1.30
C PRO A 168 7.35 0.99 -0.53
N ALA A 169 8.44 1.75 -0.51
CA ALA A 169 9.69 1.38 0.15
C ALA A 169 9.75 1.82 1.62
N ASP A 170 9.03 2.87 2.02
CA ASP A 170 9.08 3.44 3.37
C ASP A 170 7.76 4.14 3.77
N LEU A 171 7.79 4.86 4.91
CA LEU A 171 6.62 5.57 5.44
C LEU A 171 6.11 6.66 4.50
N VAL A 172 7.00 7.41 3.87
CA VAL A 172 6.64 8.54 3.00
C VAL A 172 5.93 8.06 1.75
N GLU A 173 6.50 7.07 1.06
CA GLU A 173 5.84 6.45 -0.10
C GLU A 173 4.53 5.75 0.29
N THR A 174 4.47 5.15 1.48
CA THR A 174 3.23 4.53 1.98
C THR A 174 2.13 5.56 2.17
N ALA A 175 2.46 6.74 2.72
CA ALA A 175 1.49 7.82 2.90
C ALA A 175 0.94 8.32 1.55
N VAL A 176 1.82 8.52 0.55
CA VAL A 176 1.40 8.91 -0.80
C VAL A 176 0.55 7.82 -1.44
N ALA A 177 0.94 6.55 -1.35
CA ALA A 177 0.18 5.44 -1.92
C ALA A 177 -1.24 5.32 -1.32
N TRP A 178 -1.40 5.50 -0.02
CA TRP A 178 -2.71 5.57 0.63
C TRP A 178 -3.51 6.79 0.16
N ASN A 179 -2.87 7.95 0.02
CA ASN A 179 -3.53 9.15 -0.48
C ASN A 179 -4.08 8.96 -1.90
N GLU A 180 -3.28 8.38 -2.79
CA GLU A 180 -3.72 8.06 -4.15
C GLU A 180 -4.89 7.06 -4.15
N ALA A 181 -4.85 6.05 -3.26
CA ALA A 181 -5.93 5.08 -3.13
C ALA A 181 -7.25 5.72 -2.66
N VAL A 182 -7.22 6.60 -1.65
CA VAL A 182 -8.46 7.25 -1.14
C VAL A 182 -8.99 8.33 -2.08
N GLN A 183 -8.15 8.92 -2.93
CA GLN A 183 -8.55 9.90 -3.93
C GLN A 183 -9.10 9.27 -5.20
N SER A 184 -8.77 8.00 -5.47
CA SER A 184 -9.25 7.30 -6.66
C SER A 184 -10.78 7.30 -6.73
N LYS A 185 -11.34 7.48 -7.94
CA LYS A 185 -12.80 7.48 -8.20
C LYS A 185 -13.25 6.33 -9.10
N GLU A 186 -12.36 5.82 -9.93
CA GLU A 186 -12.73 4.87 -11.00
C GLU A 186 -11.78 3.67 -11.09
N THR A 187 -10.70 3.66 -10.29
CA THR A 187 -9.67 2.62 -10.39
C THR A 187 -9.41 2.01 -9.03
N PRO A 188 -9.53 0.69 -8.87
CA PRO A 188 -9.16 0.03 -7.63
C PRO A 188 -7.64 0.07 -7.44
N THR A 189 -7.23 0.08 -6.18
CA THR A 189 -5.82 0.19 -5.81
C THR A 189 -5.39 -0.96 -4.92
N CYS A 190 -4.32 -1.65 -5.29
CA CYS A 190 -3.60 -2.61 -4.45
C CYS A 190 -2.43 -1.91 -3.78
N LEU A 191 -2.44 -1.89 -2.46
CA LEU A 191 -1.36 -1.40 -1.60
C LEU A 191 -0.59 -2.60 -1.06
N ILE A 192 0.68 -2.74 -1.41
CA ILE A 192 1.46 -3.95 -1.18
C ILE A 192 2.62 -3.65 -0.24
N PHE A 193 2.66 -4.33 0.91
CA PHE A 193 3.53 -3.99 2.02
C PHE A 193 4.38 -5.17 2.49
N SER A 194 5.61 -4.85 2.91
CA SER A 194 6.55 -5.83 3.45
C SER A 194 6.19 -6.28 4.87
N ARG A 195 6.55 -7.53 5.21
CA ARG A 195 6.61 -8.02 6.58
C ARG A 195 7.89 -7.59 7.27
N GLN A 196 9.02 -7.74 6.59
CA GLN A 196 10.33 -7.32 7.07
C GLN A 196 10.47 -5.80 7.10
N GLY A 197 11.41 -5.31 7.92
CA GLY A 197 11.77 -3.90 7.96
C GLY A 197 12.39 -3.46 6.64
N THR A 198 12.13 -2.22 6.27
CA THR A 198 12.75 -1.51 5.15
C THR A 198 13.48 -0.29 5.66
N SER A 199 14.45 0.22 4.90
CA SER A 199 15.18 1.43 5.24
C SER A 199 14.32 2.66 4.98
N ALA A 200 14.57 3.72 5.75
CA ALA A 200 14.05 5.05 5.45
C ALA A 200 14.91 5.69 4.36
N ILE A 201 14.27 6.26 3.36
CA ILE A 201 14.95 6.88 2.22
C ILE A 201 14.85 8.40 2.37
N SER A 202 16.01 9.08 2.33
CA SER A 202 16.06 10.54 2.30
C SER A 202 15.69 11.04 0.91
N ARG A 203 14.90 12.12 0.83
CA ARG A 203 14.45 12.71 -0.43
C ARG A 203 14.56 14.22 -0.40
N THR A 204 14.79 14.80 -1.55
CA THR A 204 14.62 16.25 -1.76
C THR A 204 13.13 16.60 -1.89
N GLU A 205 12.78 17.89 -1.77
CA GLU A 205 11.39 18.34 -1.97
C GLU A 205 10.89 18.03 -3.40
N ASP A 206 11.76 18.13 -4.40
CA ASP A 206 11.42 17.77 -5.78
C ASP A 206 11.10 16.28 -5.89
N GLN A 207 11.89 15.40 -5.30
CA GLN A 207 11.65 13.96 -5.27
C GLN A 207 10.36 13.61 -4.54
N LEU A 208 10.06 14.27 -3.41
CA LEU A 208 8.79 14.10 -2.69
C LEU A 208 7.58 14.41 -3.60
N SER A 209 7.69 15.47 -4.40
CA SER A 209 6.64 15.88 -5.35
C SER A 209 6.41 14.89 -6.50
N LEU A 210 7.37 14.00 -6.77
CA LEU A 210 7.33 13.04 -7.87
C LEU A 210 6.81 11.65 -7.47
N ILE A 211 6.70 11.35 -6.17
CA ILE A 211 6.26 10.01 -5.70
C ILE A 211 4.91 9.64 -6.32
N ASN A 212 3.97 10.57 -6.39
CA ASN A 212 2.64 10.33 -6.95
C ASN A 212 2.65 10.01 -8.46
N LYS A 213 3.77 10.20 -9.16
CA LYS A 213 3.94 9.79 -10.56
C LYS A 213 4.18 8.29 -10.72
N GLY A 214 4.40 7.57 -9.60
CA GLY A 214 4.60 6.12 -9.59
C GLY A 214 6.03 5.66 -9.84
N GLY A 215 6.94 6.56 -10.16
CA GLY A 215 8.38 6.32 -10.32
C GLY A 215 9.14 7.62 -10.41
N TYR A 216 10.33 7.67 -9.80
CA TYR A 216 11.20 8.85 -9.78
C TYR A 216 12.66 8.43 -9.55
N LEU A 217 13.59 9.33 -9.84
CA LEU A 217 15.01 9.11 -9.63
C LEU A 217 15.38 9.41 -8.17
N ILE A 218 16.02 8.46 -7.49
CA ILE A 218 16.58 8.64 -6.14
C ILE A 218 18.00 9.19 -6.24
N ASP A 219 18.78 8.65 -7.18
CA ASP A 219 20.14 9.03 -7.45
C ASP A 219 20.38 9.11 -8.96
N GLU A 220 21.15 10.10 -9.40
CA GLU A 220 21.42 10.37 -10.81
C GLU A 220 22.90 10.72 -10.98
N SER A 221 23.54 10.16 -12.00
CA SER A 221 24.88 10.55 -12.42
C SER A 221 24.86 11.11 -13.84
N ASP A 222 25.77 12.06 -14.12
CA ASP A 222 25.89 12.72 -15.42
C ASP A 222 26.23 11.77 -16.58
N SER A 223 26.73 10.56 -16.26
CA SER A 223 27.03 9.51 -17.24
C SER A 223 26.71 8.14 -16.67
N SER A 224 25.49 7.66 -16.91
CA SER A 224 25.05 6.33 -16.46
C SER A 224 25.10 5.33 -17.60
N ASP A 225 25.87 4.25 -17.45
CA ASP A 225 25.83 3.11 -18.36
C ASP A 225 24.68 2.14 -18.04
N ILE A 226 24.15 2.18 -16.81
CA ILE A 226 23.11 1.26 -16.31
C ILE A 226 22.11 2.06 -15.46
N THR A 227 20.82 1.76 -15.64
CA THR A 227 19.73 2.22 -14.75
C THR A 227 19.24 1.06 -13.89
N LEU A 228 19.29 1.21 -12.57
CA LEU A 228 18.74 0.26 -11.61
C LEU A 228 17.32 0.67 -11.23
N ILE A 229 16.37 -0.27 -11.29
CA ILE A 229 14.95 -0.02 -10.98
C ILE A 229 14.50 -1.01 -9.90
N ALA A 230 13.90 -0.52 -8.83
CA ALA A 230 13.31 -1.35 -7.78
C ALA A 230 12.06 -0.70 -7.18
N SER A 231 11.32 -1.46 -6.36
CA SER A 231 10.18 -1.00 -5.57
C SER A 231 10.14 -1.74 -4.23
N GLY A 232 9.54 -1.11 -3.21
CA GLY A 232 9.39 -1.74 -1.90
C GLY A 232 10.72 -2.08 -1.24
N SER A 233 10.81 -3.28 -0.70
CA SER A 233 11.98 -3.73 0.08
C SER A 233 13.28 -3.84 -0.74
N GLU A 234 13.22 -3.90 -2.06
CA GLU A 234 14.41 -4.00 -2.91
C GLU A 234 15.06 -2.63 -3.21
N VAL A 235 14.43 -1.52 -2.87
CA VAL A 235 15.00 -0.18 -3.11
C VAL A 235 16.33 0.01 -2.38
N GLN A 236 16.43 -0.40 -1.11
CA GLN A 236 17.70 -0.32 -0.39
C GLN A 236 18.79 -1.17 -1.04
N LEU A 237 18.45 -2.34 -1.54
CA LEU A 237 19.41 -3.21 -2.21
C LEU A 237 20.06 -2.55 -3.43
N ILE A 238 19.27 -1.85 -4.26
CA ILE A 238 19.84 -1.14 -5.42
C ILE A 238 20.64 0.10 -5.03
N ILE A 239 20.26 0.79 -3.94
CA ILE A 239 21.05 1.90 -3.39
C ILE A 239 22.43 1.38 -2.93
N ASP A 240 22.47 0.30 -2.17
CA ASP A 240 23.71 -0.32 -1.70
C ASP A 240 24.56 -0.81 -2.88
N LEU A 241 23.93 -1.40 -3.90
CA LEU A 241 24.62 -1.86 -5.11
C LEU A 241 25.21 -0.68 -5.89
N SER A 242 24.50 0.44 -6.03
CA SER A 242 25.01 1.66 -6.66
C SER A 242 26.26 2.18 -5.94
N LEU A 243 26.22 2.22 -4.61
CA LEU A 243 27.38 2.66 -3.80
C LEU A 243 28.61 1.75 -3.96
N ILE A 244 28.43 0.45 -4.07
CA ILE A 244 29.53 -0.51 -4.28
C ILE A 244 30.22 -0.25 -5.64
N HIS A 245 29.46 0.03 -6.68
CA HIS A 245 30.02 0.33 -8.00
C HIS A 245 30.75 1.69 -8.06
N ILE A 246 30.38 2.65 -7.24
CA ILE A 246 31.03 3.96 -7.15
C ILE A 246 32.30 3.89 -6.29
N SER A 247 32.29 3.12 -5.19
CA SER A 247 33.37 3.06 -4.20
C SER A 247 34.44 2.01 -4.49
N GLU A 248 34.13 0.95 -5.23
CA GLU A 248 35.06 -0.09 -5.64
C GLU A 248 35.10 -0.19 -7.17
N PRO A 249 36.01 0.53 -7.85
CA PRO A 249 36.22 0.31 -9.27
C PRO A 249 36.63 -1.15 -9.48
N THR A 250 35.84 -1.87 -10.20
CA THR A 250 35.90 -3.28 -10.55
C THR A 250 37.33 -3.84 -10.54
N ARG A 251 37.67 -4.72 -9.62
CA ARG A 251 38.75 -5.68 -9.84
C ARG A 251 38.33 -6.51 -11.05
N ARG A 252 38.87 -6.19 -12.22
CA ARG A 252 38.84 -7.11 -13.36
C ARG A 252 39.49 -8.42 -12.88
N LEU A 253 38.67 -9.45 -12.73
CA LEU A 253 39.19 -10.83 -12.70
C LEU A 253 39.78 -11.08 -14.08
N VAL A 254 41.10 -11.13 -14.14
CA VAL A 254 41.89 -11.61 -15.28
C VAL A 254 41.90 -13.11 -15.23
#